data_6b7e83063b7dc2a2551d2d6aa7f06552
#
_entry.id   6b7e83063b7dc2a2551d2d6aa7f06552
#
_cell.length_a   1.000
_cell.length_b   1.000
_cell.length_c   1.000
_cell.angle_alpha   90.00
_cell.angle_beta   90.00
_cell.angle_gamma   90.00
#
_symmetry.space_group_name_H-M   'P 1'
#
loop_
_entity.id
_entity.type
_entity.pdbx_description
1 polymer ?
#
loop_
_entity_poly.entity_id
_entity_poly.type
_entity_poly.pdbx_seq_one_letter_code
_entity_poly.pdbx_strand_id
1 'polypeptide(L)'
;MRKIFLSLFTFAICIAASSNEDIQLKAIIDGVIKGDPRNEGIEVNVYAEESASILIYDLRGVSDKNSMADVFRVFLQFADKTKEVKYKTIKLAFRNKIKFIIEGEYFQKLGREHSVQNPVYTIRTFPEHLLFPDGKRAYSSWTGGLIGVAQKQMEDFNDFHKKWYLNDLIERME
;
A
#
# COMPACT_ATOMS: atom_id res chain seq x y z
N MET A 1 -30.54 -34.97 1.80
CA MET A 1 -29.07 -35.16 1.91
C MET A 1 -28.25 -34.58 0.75
N ARG A 2 -28.81 -34.20 -0.42
CA ARG A 2 -28.05 -33.67 -1.58
C ARG A 2 -27.65 -32.19 -1.48
N LYS A 3 -28.32 -31.37 -0.65
CA LYS A 3 -28.07 -29.91 -0.56
C LYS A 3 -26.91 -29.52 0.39
N ILE A 4 -26.54 -30.38 1.34
CA ILE A 4 -25.48 -30.12 2.30
C ILE A 4 -24.09 -30.33 1.70
N PHE A 5 -23.95 -31.25 0.75
CA PHE A 5 -22.68 -31.53 0.07
C PHE A 5 -22.24 -30.42 -0.89
N LEU A 6 -23.19 -29.73 -1.52
CA LEU A 6 -22.87 -28.64 -2.48
C LEU A 6 -22.36 -27.37 -1.77
N SER A 7 -22.85 -27.11 -0.55
CA SER A 7 -22.41 -25.94 0.25
C SER A 7 -20.99 -26.09 0.80
N LEU A 8 -20.58 -27.31 1.20
CA LEU A 8 -19.23 -27.57 1.66
C LEU A 8 -18.18 -27.47 0.53
N PHE A 9 -18.54 -27.86 -0.69
CA PHE A 9 -17.62 -27.83 -1.82
C PHE A 9 -17.33 -26.41 -2.31
N THR A 10 -18.34 -25.52 -2.31
CA THR A 10 -18.15 -24.09 -2.66
C THR A 10 -17.31 -23.35 -1.62
N PHE A 11 -17.47 -23.65 -0.33
CA PHE A 11 -16.67 -23.04 0.73
C PHE A 11 -15.19 -23.45 0.67
N ALA A 12 -14.90 -24.72 0.40
CA ALA A 12 -13.54 -25.23 0.24
C ALA A 12 -12.80 -24.62 -0.97
N ILE A 13 -13.49 -24.36 -2.08
CA ILE A 13 -12.91 -23.73 -3.28
C ILE A 13 -12.55 -22.27 -3.00
N CYS A 14 -13.39 -21.51 -2.28
CA CYS A 14 -13.08 -20.11 -1.91
C CYS A 14 -11.86 -20.00 -0.98
N ILE A 15 -11.72 -20.89 -0.01
CA ILE A 15 -10.56 -20.91 0.90
C ILE A 15 -9.26 -21.24 0.16
N ALA A 16 -9.31 -22.22 -0.77
CA ALA A 16 -8.14 -22.61 -1.55
C ALA A 16 -7.70 -21.50 -2.55
N ALA A 17 -8.64 -20.76 -3.12
CA ALA A 17 -8.34 -19.65 -4.01
C ALA A 17 -7.68 -18.48 -3.26
N SER A 18 -8.20 -18.09 -2.09
CA SER A 18 -7.64 -17.04 -1.24
C SER A 18 -6.20 -17.36 -0.79
N SER A 19 -5.94 -18.58 -0.34
CA SER A 19 -4.59 -18.99 0.08
C SER A 19 -3.56 -18.97 -1.06
N ASN A 20 -3.97 -19.24 -2.28
CA ASN A 20 -3.07 -19.26 -3.45
C ASN A 20 -2.69 -17.83 -3.89
N GLU A 21 -3.64 -16.89 -3.81
CA GLU A 21 -3.39 -15.49 -4.11
C GLU A 21 -2.44 -14.85 -3.09
N ASP A 22 -2.64 -15.09 -1.80
CA ASP A 22 -1.77 -14.58 -0.75
C ASP A 22 -0.32 -15.11 -0.88
N ILE A 23 -0.14 -16.36 -1.31
CA ILE A 23 1.18 -16.93 -1.61
C ILE A 23 1.84 -16.19 -2.79
N GLN A 24 1.09 -15.86 -3.83
CA GLN A 24 1.60 -15.11 -4.98
C GLN A 24 1.96 -13.67 -4.59
N LEU A 25 1.10 -12.97 -3.84
CA LEU A 25 1.35 -11.64 -3.35
C LEU A 25 2.60 -11.58 -2.46
N LYS A 26 2.75 -12.56 -1.57
CA LYS A 26 3.95 -12.70 -0.76
C LYS A 26 5.20 -12.91 -1.60
N ALA A 27 5.17 -13.77 -2.61
CA ALA A 27 6.30 -13.99 -3.49
C ALA A 27 6.69 -12.71 -4.26
N ILE A 28 5.71 -11.91 -4.67
CA ILE A 28 5.94 -10.62 -5.35
C ILE A 28 6.64 -9.64 -4.40
N ILE A 29 6.13 -9.42 -3.18
CA ILE A 29 6.74 -8.46 -2.25
C ILE A 29 8.12 -8.93 -1.80
N ASP A 30 8.33 -10.21 -1.53
CA ASP A 30 9.63 -10.77 -1.23
C ASP A 30 10.63 -10.55 -2.40
N GLY A 31 10.16 -10.66 -3.64
CA GLY A 31 10.93 -10.36 -4.85
C GLY A 31 11.30 -8.88 -4.97
N VAL A 32 10.39 -7.96 -4.61
CA VAL A 32 10.64 -6.51 -4.56
C VAL A 32 11.71 -6.17 -3.50
N ILE A 33 11.59 -6.75 -2.30
CA ILE A 33 12.56 -6.49 -1.22
C ILE A 33 13.95 -7.00 -1.60
N LYS A 34 14.05 -8.23 -2.10
CA LYS A 34 15.34 -8.84 -2.47
C LYS A 34 15.96 -8.28 -3.76
N GLY A 35 15.12 -7.75 -4.64
CA GLY A 35 15.53 -7.26 -5.96
C GLY A 35 16.26 -5.91 -5.95
N ASP A 36 16.15 -5.13 -4.86
CA ASP A 36 16.81 -3.84 -4.70
C ASP A 36 17.46 -3.76 -3.31
N PRO A 37 18.82 -3.72 -3.21
CA PRO A 37 19.50 -3.65 -1.92
C PRO A 37 19.10 -2.48 -1.01
N ARG A 38 18.57 -1.40 -1.59
CA ARG A 38 18.06 -0.24 -0.85
C ARG A 38 16.76 -0.54 -0.08
N ASN A 39 16.11 -1.67 -0.37
CA ASN A 39 14.89 -2.12 0.29
C ASN A 39 15.18 -2.97 1.54
N GLU A 40 16.44 -3.32 1.78
CA GLU A 40 16.84 -4.09 2.95
C GLU A 40 16.42 -3.38 4.24
N GLY A 41 15.83 -4.13 5.17
CA GLY A 41 15.34 -3.60 6.45
C GLY A 41 13.92 -3.06 6.42
N ILE A 42 13.22 -3.14 5.26
CA ILE A 42 11.79 -2.86 5.15
C ILE A 42 11.04 -4.19 5.14
N GLU A 43 10.12 -4.37 6.07
CA GLU A 43 9.30 -5.57 6.21
C GLU A 43 7.85 -5.26 5.87
N VAL A 44 7.29 -6.00 4.93
CA VAL A 44 5.90 -5.83 4.46
C VAL A 44 5.21 -7.17 4.39
N ASN A 45 3.98 -7.23 4.86
CA ASN A 45 3.05 -8.33 4.60
C ASN A 45 1.96 -7.85 3.64
N VAL A 46 1.59 -8.69 2.68
CA VAL A 46 0.55 -8.38 1.70
C VAL A 46 -0.41 -9.55 1.60
N TYR A 47 -1.70 -9.26 1.57
CA TYR A 47 -2.75 -10.27 1.43
C TYR A 47 -4.04 -9.65 0.88
N ALA A 48 -4.92 -10.49 0.35
CA ALA A 48 -6.18 -10.06 -0.23
C ALA A 48 -7.37 -10.40 0.69
N GLU A 49 -8.37 -9.53 0.71
CA GLU A 49 -9.65 -9.73 1.38
C GLU A 49 -10.81 -9.64 0.37
N GLU A 50 -12.01 -10.09 0.78
CA GLU A 50 -13.26 -9.99 0.02
C GLU A 50 -13.14 -10.52 -1.42
N SER A 51 -12.75 -11.79 -1.54
CA SER A 51 -12.59 -12.44 -2.86
C SER A 51 -11.63 -11.66 -3.79
N ALA A 52 -10.50 -11.22 -3.24
CA ALA A 52 -9.44 -10.51 -3.96
C ALA A 52 -9.79 -9.08 -4.42
N SER A 53 -10.88 -8.49 -3.92
CA SER A 53 -11.25 -7.12 -4.29
C SER A 53 -10.53 -6.05 -3.46
N ILE A 54 -10.03 -6.41 -2.27
CA ILE A 54 -9.32 -5.52 -1.34
C ILE A 54 -7.92 -6.07 -1.13
N LEU A 55 -6.91 -5.25 -1.41
CA LEU A 55 -5.53 -5.54 -1.10
C LEU A 55 -5.14 -4.87 0.22
N ILE A 56 -4.56 -5.63 1.14
CA ILE A 56 -3.95 -5.09 2.35
C ILE A 56 -2.44 -5.03 2.13
N TYR A 57 -1.88 -3.82 2.23
CA TYR A 57 -0.44 -3.58 2.26
C TYR A 57 -0.04 -3.19 3.69
N ASP A 58 0.45 -4.16 4.43
CA ASP A 58 0.74 -4.02 5.87
C ASP A 58 2.24 -3.88 6.11
N LEU A 59 2.71 -2.66 6.35
CA LEU A 59 4.08 -2.39 6.76
C LEU A 59 4.32 -2.94 8.17
N ARG A 60 5.32 -3.81 8.33
CA ARG A 60 5.60 -4.53 9.58
C ARG A 60 6.81 -3.97 10.32
N GLY A 61 7.83 -3.54 9.58
CA GLY A 61 9.06 -3.02 10.11
C GLY A 61 9.79 -2.09 9.15
N VAL A 62 10.53 -1.16 9.70
CA VAL A 62 11.43 -0.23 8.98
C VAL A 62 12.69 -0.10 9.82
N SER A 63 13.86 -0.35 9.24
CA SER A 63 15.12 -0.16 9.94
C SER A 63 15.49 1.33 10.04
N ASP A 64 16.38 1.65 10.96
CA ASP A 64 16.92 3.01 11.16
C ASP A 64 17.70 3.56 9.96
N LYS A 65 18.09 2.67 9.03
CA LYS A 65 18.80 3.03 7.80
C LYS A 65 17.86 3.49 6.68
N ASN A 66 16.57 3.18 6.78
CA ASN A 66 15.60 3.45 5.72
C ASN A 66 14.91 4.80 5.92
N SER A 67 14.86 5.58 4.86
CA SER A 67 14.11 6.83 4.79
C SER A 67 12.62 6.60 4.42
N MET A 68 11.79 7.64 4.58
CA MET A 68 10.41 7.64 4.07
C MET A 68 10.34 7.38 2.57
N ALA A 69 11.30 7.89 1.80
CA ALA A 69 11.38 7.66 0.37
C ALA A 69 11.69 6.19 0.03
N ASP A 70 12.46 5.50 0.88
CA ASP A 70 12.74 4.07 0.69
C ASP A 70 11.49 3.22 0.92
N VAL A 71 10.73 3.49 1.98
CA VAL A 71 9.45 2.83 2.25
C VAL A 71 8.47 3.06 1.10
N PHE A 72 8.37 4.30 0.61
CA PHE A 72 7.49 4.63 -0.51
C PHE A 72 7.95 3.99 -1.83
N ARG A 73 9.27 3.89 -2.07
CA ARG A 73 9.82 3.16 -3.23
C ARG A 73 9.38 1.71 -3.26
N VAL A 74 9.45 0.99 -2.11
CA VAL A 74 8.97 -0.41 -2.02
C VAL A 74 7.51 -0.51 -2.40
N PHE A 75 6.66 0.40 -1.91
CA PHE A 75 5.26 0.46 -2.26
C PHE A 75 5.03 0.67 -3.77
N LEU A 76 5.77 1.60 -4.40
CA LEU A 76 5.67 1.86 -5.84
C LEU A 76 6.18 0.68 -6.68
N GLN A 77 7.28 0.04 -6.27
CA GLN A 77 7.80 -1.16 -6.94
C GLN A 77 6.80 -2.33 -6.84
N PHE A 78 6.12 -2.47 -5.71
CA PHE A 78 5.06 -3.46 -5.55
C PHE A 78 3.86 -3.13 -6.45
N ALA A 79 3.44 -1.86 -6.53
CA ALA A 79 2.39 -1.43 -7.43
C ALA A 79 2.73 -1.72 -8.91
N ASP A 80 3.98 -1.53 -9.33
CA ASP A 80 4.43 -1.88 -10.69
C ASP A 80 4.31 -3.38 -10.97
N LYS A 81 4.67 -4.24 -10.01
CA LYS A 81 4.58 -5.70 -10.16
C LYS A 81 3.15 -6.23 -10.17
N THR A 82 2.20 -5.47 -9.61
CA THR A 82 0.79 -5.87 -9.48
C THR A 82 -0.16 -5.03 -10.33
N LYS A 83 0.33 -4.16 -11.20
CA LYS A 83 -0.45 -3.20 -12.00
C LYS A 83 -1.52 -3.82 -12.92
N GLU A 84 -1.38 -5.09 -13.28
CA GLU A 84 -2.35 -5.81 -14.10
C GLU A 84 -3.50 -6.42 -13.28
N VAL A 85 -3.33 -6.53 -11.95
CA VAL A 85 -4.37 -7.04 -11.05
C VAL A 85 -5.32 -5.89 -10.67
N LYS A 86 -6.63 -6.14 -10.79
CA LYS A 86 -7.66 -5.15 -10.49
C LYS A 86 -8.15 -5.28 -9.05
N TYR A 87 -7.63 -4.45 -8.18
CA TYR A 87 -8.22 -4.25 -6.85
C TYR A 87 -9.22 -3.09 -6.88
N LYS A 88 -10.29 -3.20 -6.10
CA LYS A 88 -11.22 -2.09 -5.88
C LYS A 88 -10.61 -1.09 -4.88
N THR A 89 -9.93 -1.60 -3.87
CA THR A 89 -9.44 -0.81 -2.75
C THR A 89 -8.10 -1.37 -2.27
N ILE A 90 -7.17 -0.49 -1.96
CA ILE A 90 -5.93 -0.82 -1.26
C ILE A 90 -5.97 -0.19 0.14
N LYS A 91 -5.77 -0.99 1.17
CA LYS A 91 -5.66 -0.52 2.55
C LYS A 91 -4.19 -0.50 2.97
N LEU A 92 -3.68 0.67 3.34
CA LEU A 92 -2.35 0.82 3.92
C LEU A 92 -2.45 0.61 5.42
N ALA A 93 -1.80 -0.43 5.92
CA ALA A 93 -1.76 -0.76 7.32
C ALA A 93 -0.34 -0.61 7.90
N PHE A 94 -0.26 -0.49 9.21
CA PHE A 94 0.95 -0.69 9.97
C PHE A 94 0.67 -1.66 11.12
N ARG A 95 1.32 -2.83 11.08
CA ARG A 95 1.19 -3.89 12.09
C ARG A 95 -0.28 -4.24 12.38
N ASN A 96 -1.02 -4.58 11.34
CA ASN A 96 -2.45 -4.93 11.31
C ASN A 96 -3.43 -3.76 11.60
N LYS A 97 -2.95 -2.53 11.78
CA LYS A 97 -3.81 -1.36 12.00
C LYS A 97 -3.93 -0.57 10.70
N ILE A 98 -5.10 -0.56 10.10
CA ILE A 98 -5.37 0.19 8.88
C ILE A 98 -5.29 1.69 9.21
N LYS A 99 -4.49 2.41 8.44
CA LYS A 99 -4.24 3.85 8.60
C LYS A 99 -4.84 4.67 7.46
N PHE A 100 -4.73 4.17 6.22
CA PHE A 100 -5.23 4.85 5.04
C PHE A 100 -5.83 3.87 4.03
N ILE A 101 -6.60 4.44 3.13
CA ILE A 101 -7.22 3.74 2.01
C ILE A 101 -6.86 4.47 0.71
N ILE A 102 -6.66 3.71 -0.37
CA ILE A 102 -6.41 4.20 -1.72
C ILE A 102 -7.39 3.51 -2.66
N GLU A 103 -7.91 4.24 -3.65
CA GLU A 103 -8.70 3.66 -4.72
C GLU A 103 -7.84 2.77 -5.64
N GLY A 104 -8.37 1.62 -6.04
CA GLY A 104 -7.64 0.64 -6.84
C GLY A 104 -7.18 1.17 -8.19
N GLU A 105 -7.99 2.01 -8.85
CA GLU A 105 -7.60 2.64 -10.11
C GLU A 105 -6.37 3.55 -9.97
N TYR A 106 -6.29 4.30 -8.87
CA TYR A 106 -5.12 5.13 -8.61
C TYR A 106 -3.88 4.29 -8.32
N PHE A 107 -4.02 3.21 -7.55
CA PHE A 107 -2.93 2.27 -7.30
C PHE A 107 -2.39 1.65 -8.61
N GLN A 108 -3.28 1.22 -9.51
CA GLN A 108 -2.86 0.74 -10.84
C GLN A 108 -2.15 1.82 -11.66
N LYS A 109 -2.63 3.07 -11.59
CA LYS A 109 -1.97 4.21 -12.24
C LYS A 109 -0.55 4.38 -11.71
N LEU A 110 -0.34 4.35 -10.40
CA LEU A 110 0.99 4.41 -9.76
C LEU A 110 1.93 3.32 -10.33
N GLY A 111 1.43 2.08 -10.44
CA GLY A 111 2.20 0.98 -11.00
C GLY A 111 2.59 1.20 -12.46
N ARG A 112 1.65 1.65 -13.30
CA ARG A 112 1.93 1.94 -14.71
C ARG A 112 2.89 3.12 -14.91
N GLU A 113 2.84 4.10 -14.03
CA GLU A 113 3.66 5.32 -14.11
C GLU A 113 5.03 5.19 -13.43
N HIS A 114 5.26 4.13 -12.65
CA HIS A 114 6.46 3.97 -11.82
C HIS A 114 7.78 4.16 -12.55
N SER A 115 7.88 3.67 -13.80
CA SER A 115 9.12 3.75 -14.60
C SER A 115 9.20 4.97 -15.52
N VAL A 116 8.13 5.74 -15.70
CA VAL A 116 8.04 6.83 -16.68
C VAL A 116 7.75 8.19 -16.05
N GLN A 117 7.09 8.23 -14.89
CA GLN A 117 6.76 9.46 -14.19
C GLN A 117 7.94 9.95 -13.34
N ASN A 118 8.06 11.27 -13.22
CA ASN A 118 9.02 11.88 -12.31
C ASN A 118 8.69 11.48 -10.84
N PRO A 119 9.62 10.81 -10.12
CA PRO A 119 9.38 10.35 -8.76
C PRO A 119 9.00 11.47 -7.79
N VAL A 120 9.57 12.67 -7.95
CA VAL A 120 9.25 13.84 -7.11
C VAL A 120 7.82 14.28 -7.32
N TYR A 121 7.30 14.22 -8.56
CA TYR A 121 5.90 14.50 -8.84
C TYR A 121 5.00 13.50 -8.13
N THR A 122 5.29 12.21 -8.26
CA THR A 122 4.50 11.13 -7.61
C THR A 122 4.49 11.30 -6.08
N ILE A 123 5.65 11.53 -5.45
CA ILE A 123 5.77 11.77 -4.02
C ILE A 123 4.87 12.94 -3.57
N ARG A 124 4.92 14.05 -4.28
CA ARG A 124 4.17 15.27 -3.92
C ARG A 124 2.67 15.11 -4.06
N THR A 125 2.19 14.42 -5.10
CA THR A 125 0.76 14.30 -5.40
C THR A 125 0.09 13.10 -4.75
N PHE A 126 0.85 12.13 -4.26
CA PHE A 126 0.32 10.90 -3.66
C PHE A 126 -0.64 11.16 -2.48
N PRO A 127 -0.35 12.06 -1.51
CA PRO A 127 -1.22 12.27 -0.36
C PRO A 127 -2.64 12.72 -0.73
N GLU A 128 -2.82 13.45 -1.83
CA GLU A 128 -4.13 13.93 -2.30
C GLU A 128 -5.13 12.80 -2.61
N HIS A 129 -4.63 11.57 -2.80
CA HIS A 129 -5.42 10.38 -3.12
C HIS A 129 -5.68 9.47 -1.90
N LEU A 130 -5.25 9.89 -0.71
CA LEU A 130 -5.43 9.13 0.51
C LEU A 130 -6.77 9.44 1.17
N LEU A 131 -7.43 8.38 1.64
CA LEU A 131 -8.60 8.46 2.49
C LEU A 131 -8.25 7.89 3.87
N PHE A 132 -8.88 8.41 4.90
CA PHE A 132 -8.92 7.76 6.21
C PHE A 132 -9.83 6.52 6.17
N PRO A 133 -9.75 5.60 7.18
CA PRO A 133 -10.61 4.42 7.23
C PRO A 133 -12.12 4.73 7.27
N ASP A 134 -12.52 5.95 7.68
CA ASP A 134 -13.90 6.43 7.65
C ASP A 134 -14.35 6.95 6.26
N GLY A 135 -13.47 6.86 5.25
CA GLY A 135 -13.74 7.29 3.88
C GLY A 135 -13.54 8.78 3.61
N LYS A 136 -13.19 9.59 4.63
CA LYS A 136 -12.90 11.02 4.41
C LYS A 136 -11.52 11.22 3.80
N ARG A 137 -11.38 12.26 2.97
CA ARG A 137 -10.08 12.67 2.44
C ARG A 137 -9.10 12.98 3.57
N ALA A 138 -7.90 12.41 3.50
CA ALA A 138 -6.86 12.65 4.48
C ALA A 138 -6.11 13.96 4.25
N TYR A 139 -5.99 14.36 2.98
CA TYR A 139 -5.26 15.56 2.56
C TYR A 139 -6.04 16.33 1.49
N SER A 140 -5.80 17.63 1.43
CA SER A 140 -6.41 18.53 0.44
C SER A 140 -5.60 18.54 -0.86
N SER A 141 -6.27 18.84 -1.98
CA SER A 141 -5.57 19.22 -3.20
C SER A 141 -5.17 20.69 -3.12
N TRP A 142 -3.91 20.97 -3.39
CA TRP A 142 -3.36 22.31 -3.29
C TRP A 142 -3.39 23.03 -4.65
N THR A 143 -3.81 24.30 -4.63
CA THR A 143 -3.82 25.20 -5.79
C THR A 143 -3.11 26.50 -5.44
N GLY A 144 -2.49 27.16 -6.43
CA GLY A 144 -1.79 28.42 -6.24
C GLY A 144 -0.41 28.47 -6.89
N GLY A 145 0.50 29.26 -6.33
CA GLY A 145 1.86 29.40 -6.85
C GLY A 145 2.66 28.11 -6.71
N LEU A 146 3.45 27.77 -7.75
CA LEU A 146 4.15 26.48 -7.87
C LEU A 146 4.99 26.12 -6.62
N ILE A 147 5.74 27.07 -6.08
CA ILE A 147 6.64 26.81 -4.92
C ILE A 147 5.81 26.53 -3.66
N GLY A 148 4.78 27.33 -3.39
CA GLY A 148 3.92 27.13 -2.21
C GLY A 148 3.15 25.83 -2.26
N VAL A 149 2.63 25.45 -3.44
CA VAL A 149 1.95 24.16 -3.65
C VAL A 149 2.94 23.01 -3.42
N ALA A 150 4.15 23.08 -4.00
CA ALA A 150 5.16 22.05 -3.82
C ALA A 150 5.56 21.86 -2.36
N GLN A 151 5.71 22.94 -1.61
CA GLN A 151 6.00 22.87 -0.18
C GLN A 151 4.88 22.17 0.60
N LYS A 152 3.62 22.56 0.39
CA LYS A 152 2.46 21.96 1.05
C LYS A 152 2.32 20.48 0.74
N GLN A 153 2.51 20.09 -0.50
CA GLN A 153 2.48 18.67 -0.92
C GLN A 153 3.59 17.84 -0.25
N MET A 154 4.79 18.43 -0.05
CA MET A 154 5.86 17.74 0.69
C MET A 154 5.59 17.68 2.20
N GLU A 155 4.97 18.71 2.78
CA GLU A 155 4.49 18.68 4.17
C GLU A 155 3.47 17.54 4.35
N ASP A 156 2.50 17.41 3.45
CA ASP A 156 1.49 16.34 3.46
C ASP A 156 2.13 14.95 3.30
N PHE A 157 3.14 14.80 2.44
CA PHE A 157 3.86 13.53 2.30
C PHE A 157 4.60 13.13 3.57
N ASN A 158 5.24 14.09 4.24
CA ASN A 158 5.91 13.85 5.52
C ASN A 158 4.90 13.49 6.62
N ASP A 159 3.76 14.20 6.68
CA ASP A 159 2.69 13.93 7.65
C ASP A 159 2.03 12.57 7.40
N PHE A 160 1.85 12.17 6.13
CA PHE A 160 1.40 10.83 5.76
C PHE A 160 2.28 9.74 6.39
N HIS A 161 3.61 9.81 6.23
CA HIS A 161 4.52 8.83 6.80
C HIS A 161 4.51 8.82 8.34
N LYS A 162 4.38 10.00 8.96
CA LYS A 162 4.22 10.12 10.42
C LYS A 162 2.98 9.36 10.88
N LYS A 163 1.83 9.59 10.25
CA LYS A 163 0.55 8.96 10.60
C LYS A 163 0.48 7.49 10.20
N TRP A 164 1.17 7.08 9.13
CA TRP A 164 1.17 5.72 8.67
C TRP A 164 1.91 4.81 9.65
N TYR A 165 3.15 5.14 10.00
CA TYR A 165 3.98 4.23 10.81
C TYR A 165 4.95 4.92 11.80
N LEU A 166 5.45 6.14 11.53
CA LEU A 166 6.53 6.70 12.35
C LEU A 166 6.08 7.00 13.78
N ASN A 167 4.89 7.55 14.00
CA ASN A 167 4.38 7.81 15.34
C ASN A 167 4.28 6.53 16.16
N ASP A 168 3.74 5.44 15.57
CA ASP A 168 3.62 4.14 16.25
C ASP A 168 5.00 3.49 16.52
N LEU A 169 6.04 3.81 15.72
CA LEU A 169 7.42 3.37 15.98
C LEU A 169 8.04 4.13 17.16
N ILE A 170 7.86 5.45 17.22
CA ILE A 170 8.41 6.33 18.27
C ILE A 170 7.78 5.96 19.62
N GLU A 171 6.44 5.83 19.71
CA GLU A 171 5.71 5.46 20.92
C GLU A 171 6.17 4.15 21.56
N ARG A 172 6.87 3.29 20.82
CA ARG A 172 7.38 2.01 21.34
C ARG A 172 8.82 2.07 21.82
N MET A 173 9.52 3.15 21.52
CA MET A 173 10.90 3.37 21.94
C MET A 173 10.99 4.14 23.25
N GLU A 174 9.86 4.73 23.66
CA GLU A 174 9.69 5.38 24.97
C GLU A 174 9.19 4.38 26.03
#